data_9d998bc57377d132d3e2aa55a6a22590
#
_entry.id   9d998bc57377d132d3e2aa55a6a22590
#
_cell.length_a   1.000
_cell.length_b   1.000
_cell.length_c   1.000
_cell.angle_alpha   90.00
_cell.angle_beta   90.00
_cell.angle_gamma   90.00
#
_symmetry.space_group_name_H-M   'P 1'
#
loop_
_entity.id
_entity.type
_entity.pdbx_description
1 polymer ?
#
loop_
_entity_poly.entity_id
_entity_poly.type
_entity_poly.pdbx_seq_one_letter_code
_entity_poly.pdbx_strand_id
1 'polypeptide(L)'
;YESIVGSFATNQNAARTGTVVDAGIRWFELRKTGTGNWTLQQEGTYSPGDSSTHHLLPTLATDKMGNIGMAYNVTKTTSPTQFASLYYTGRLVTDANGVMTQGENLVATGAAVESSGRWGDYYQITVDPVDDCTFWFVGMYRPTGSWATRASHFKFNYCGGTAPATYTLSGTITTSTGTALSGVTVS
;
A
#
# COMPACT_ATOMS: atom_id res chain seq x y z
N TYR A 1 -18.59 -15.23 -4.59
CA TYR A 1 -17.38 -15.89 -4.06
C TYR A 1 -16.82 -15.10 -2.88
N GLU A 2 -16.07 -15.79 -2.03
CA GLU A 2 -15.22 -15.17 -1.02
C GLU A 2 -13.81 -14.99 -1.57
N SER A 3 -13.11 -13.94 -1.19
CA SER A 3 -11.76 -13.63 -1.66
C SER A 3 -10.84 -13.31 -0.47
N ILE A 4 -9.61 -13.79 -0.56
CA ILE A 4 -8.51 -13.43 0.34
C ILE A 4 -7.37 -12.91 -0.53
N VAL A 5 -6.90 -11.71 -0.25
CA VAL A 5 -5.70 -11.15 -0.89
C VAL A 5 -4.57 -11.08 0.12
N GLY A 6 -3.36 -11.32 -0.34
CA GLY A 6 -2.18 -11.27 0.51
C GLY A 6 -0.93 -10.86 -0.25
N SER A 7 0.06 -10.34 0.49
CA SER A 7 1.33 -9.91 -0.07
C SER A 7 2.48 -10.07 0.90
N PHE A 8 3.68 -10.15 0.34
CA PHE A 8 4.94 -10.12 1.09
C PHE A 8 6.07 -9.57 0.22
N ALA A 9 7.09 -9.05 0.86
CA ALA A 9 8.30 -8.64 0.16
C ALA A 9 9.09 -9.88 -0.27
N THR A 10 9.65 -9.85 -1.48
CA THR A 10 10.45 -10.94 -2.04
C THR A 10 11.73 -10.40 -2.65
N ASN A 11 12.79 -11.21 -2.64
CA ASN A 11 14.03 -10.90 -3.34
C ASN A 11 13.87 -11.28 -4.82
N GLN A 12 14.07 -10.32 -5.72
CA GLN A 12 14.03 -10.55 -7.17
C GLN A 12 15.33 -11.12 -7.73
N ASN A 13 16.40 -11.16 -6.93
CA ASN A 13 17.63 -11.82 -7.35
C ASN A 13 17.38 -13.31 -7.58
N ALA A 14 17.63 -13.76 -8.81
CA ALA A 14 17.41 -15.16 -9.24
C ALA A 14 18.20 -16.16 -8.39
N ALA A 15 19.33 -15.79 -7.84
CA ALA A 15 20.17 -16.67 -7.02
C ALA A 15 19.58 -16.91 -5.61
N ARG A 16 18.69 -16.04 -5.12
CA ARG A 16 18.07 -16.09 -3.77
C ARG A 16 19.06 -16.32 -2.63
N THR A 17 20.32 -15.99 -2.85
CA THR A 17 21.42 -16.18 -1.90
C THR A 17 22.05 -14.83 -1.57
N GLY A 18 22.31 -14.59 -0.29
CA GLY A 18 23.01 -13.39 0.18
C GLY A 18 22.13 -12.19 0.45
N THR A 19 22.69 -11.01 0.32
CA THR A 19 22.04 -9.72 0.58
C THR A 19 20.90 -9.49 -0.42
N VAL A 20 19.77 -8.96 0.06
CA VAL A 20 18.68 -8.50 -0.81
C VAL A 20 19.23 -7.39 -1.70
N VAL A 21 19.32 -7.65 -2.99
CA VAL A 21 19.81 -6.69 -3.98
C VAL A 21 18.71 -6.06 -4.81
N ASP A 22 17.51 -6.67 -4.78
CA ASP A 22 16.34 -6.20 -5.51
C ASP A 22 15.09 -6.70 -4.78
N ALA A 23 14.39 -5.82 -4.08
CA ALA A 23 13.18 -6.17 -3.34
C ALA A 23 11.95 -5.80 -4.16
N GLY A 24 11.11 -6.79 -4.42
CA GLY A 24 9.80 -6.65 -5.05
C GLY A 24 8.69 -7.15 -4.15
N ILE A 25 7.46 -6.97 -4.60
CA ILE A 25 6.27 -7.41 -3.90
C ILE A 25 5.68 -8.64 -4.60
N ARG A 26 5.62 -9.75 -3.89
CA ARG A 26 4.81 -10.89 -4.30
C ARG A 26 3.41 -10.71 -3.71
N TRP A 27 2.37 -10.90 -4.52
CA TRP A 27 0.99 -10.80 -4.11
C TRP A 27 0.17 -11.93 -4.72
N PHE A 28 -0.98 -12.25 -4.10
CA PHE A 28 -1.87 -13.30 -4.57
C PHE A 28 -3.32 -13.03 -4.16
N GLU A 29 -4.24 -13.66 -4.87
CA GLU A 29 -5.66 -13.74 -4.55
C GLU A 29 -6.10 -15.20 -4.54
N LEU A 30 -6.68 -15.63 -3.41
CA LEU A 30 -7.38 -16.89 -3.28
C LEU A 30 -8.87 -16.65 -3.38
N ARG A 31 -9.59 -17.55 -4.01
CA ARG A 31 -11.06 -17.52 -4.08
C ARG A 31 -11.67 -18.83 -3.66
N LYS A 32 -12.87 -18.72 -3.08
CA LYS A 32 -13.74 -19.85 -2.72
C LYS A 32 -15.18 -19.54 -3.12
N THR A 33 -15.88 -20.50 -3.70
CA THR A 33 -17.31 -20.38 -4.02
C THR A 33 -18.11 -21.40 -3.18
N GLY A 34 -19.10 -20.89 -2.46
CA GLY A 34 -19.92 -21.68 -1.58
C GLY A 34 -19.11 -22.46 -0.55
N THR A 35 -19.34 -23.77 -0.42
CA THR A 35 -18.62 -24.67 0.51
C THR A 35 -17.37 -25.31 -0.10
N GLY A 36 -16.95 -24.87 -1.31
CA GLY A 36 -15.77 -25.39 -1.98
C GLY A 36 -14.47 -25.04 -1.29
N ASN A 37 -13.36 -25.57 -1.82
CA ASN A 37 -12.02 -25.27 -1.34
C ASN A 37 -11.54 -23.91 -1.84
N TRP A 38 -10.62 -23.30 -1.08
CA TRP A 38 -9.85 -22.14 -1.54
C TRP A 38 -8.94 -22.54 -2.68
N THR A 39 -8.95 -21.77 -3.74
CA THR A 39 -8.11 -21.97 -4.94
C THR A 39 -7.35 -20.69 -5.26
N LEU A 40 -6.16 -20.83 -5.82
CA LEU A 40 -5.40 -19.70 -6.32
C LEU A 40 -6.10 -19.16 -7.56
N GLN A 41 -6.63 -17.93 -7.45
CA GLN A 41 -7.25 -17.23 -8.57
C GLN A 41 -6.20 -16.55 -9.43
N GLN A 42 -5.25 -15.88 -8.79
CA GLN A 42 -4.18 -15.17 -9.44
C GLN A 42 -3.04 -14.87 -8.47
N GLU A 43 -1.88 -14.65 -9.01
CA GLU A 43 -0.70 -14.18 -8.29
C GLU A 43 0.22 -13.41 -9.23
N GLY A 44 1.04 -12.55 -8.69
CA GLY A 44 2.00 -11.79 -9.47
C GLY A 44 3.15 -11.25 -8.63
N THR A 45 4.16 -10.76 -9.32
CA THR A 45 5.25 -10.00 -8.70
C THR A 45 5.21 -8.58 -9.25
N TYR A 46 5.24 -7.62 -8.34
CA TYR A 46 5.28 -6.21 -8.67
C TYR A 46 6.62 -5.62 -8.27
N SER A 47 7.40 -5.23 -9.25
CA SER A 47 8.73 -4.64 -9.09
C SER A 47 9.06 -3.77 -10.31
N PRO A 48 8.33 -2.66 -10.53
CA PRO A 48 8.63 -1.78 -11.64
C PRO A 48 9.94 -1.04 -11.41
N GLY A 49 10.58 -0.62 -12.52
CA GLY A 49 11.86 0.09 -12.47
C GLY A 49 13.05 -0.81 -12.70
N ASP A 50 14.20 -0.38 -12.19
CA ASP A 50 15.47 -1.08 -12.32
C ASP A 50 15.83 -1.85 -11.02
N SER A 51 16.87 -2.66 -11.05
CA SER A 51 17.33 -3.46 -9.91
C SER A 51 17.83 -2.64 -8.70
N SER A 52 17.87 -1.32 -8.79
CA SER A 52 18.16 -0.42 -7.68
C SER A 52 16.92 0.16 -7.00
N THR A 53 15.74 -0.13 -7.56
CA THR A 53 14.45 0.33 -7.05
C THR A 53 13.79 -0.79 -6.25
N HIS A 54 13.57 -0.57 -4.97
CA HIS A 54 13.07 -1.58 -4.05
C HIS A 54 11.65 -1.24 -3.59
N HIS A 55 10.76 -2.23 -3.67
CA HIS A 55 9.36 -2.16 -3.24
C HIS A 55 9.19 -2.99 -1.97
N LEU A 56 8.75 -2.36 -0.89
CA LEU A 56 8.80 -2.92 0.47
C LEU A 56 7.48 -2.73 1.21
N LEU A 57 7.21 -3.60 2.18
CA LEU A 57 6.14 -3.45 3.18
C LEU A 57 4.75 -3.28 2.54
N PRO A 58 4.35 -4.20 1.68
CA PRO A 58 3.06 -4.12 1.00
C PRO A 58 1.90 -4.42 1.93
N THR A 59 0.76 -3.79 1.62
CA THR A 59 -0.55 -4.13 2.18
C THR A 59 -1.61 -4.06 1.08
N LEU A 60 -2.56 -5.00 1.05
CA LEU A 60 -3.59 -5.11 0.01
C LEU A 60 -5.00 -5.15 0.59
N ALA A 61 -5.94 -4.63 -0.18
CA ALA A 61 -7.38 -4.83 0.03
C ALA A 61 -8.09 -4.98 -1.32
N THR A 62 -9.33 -5.49 -1.27
CA THR A 62 -10.19 -5.66 -2.45
C THR A 62 -11.48 -4.88 -2.25
N ASP A 63 -11.87 -4.08 -3.23
CA ASP A 63 -13.16 -3.39 -3.22
C ASP A 63 -14.32 -4.32 -3.63
N LYS A 64 -15.56 -3.83 -3.53
CA LYS A 64 -16.77 -4.62 -3.87
C LYS A 64 -16.83 -5.09 -5.31
N MET A 65 -16.09 -4.44 -6.23
CA MET A 65 -16.04 -4.84 -7.65
C MET A 65 -14.98 -5.92 -7.91
N GLY A 66 -14.11 -6.18 -6.95
CA GLY A 66 -12.97 -7.09 -7.09
C GLY A 66 -11.71 -6.43 -7.61
N ASN A 67 -11.65 -5.09 -7.64
CA ASN A 67 -10.41 -4.38 -7.87
C ASN A 67 -9.51 -4.53 -6.65
N ILE A 68 -8.20 -4.60 -6.84
CA ILE A 68 -7.23 -4.75 -5.76
C ILE A 68 -6.41 -3.46 -5.64
N GLY A 69 -6.43 -2.84 -4.47
CA GLY A 69 -5.56 -1.74 -4.11
C GLY A 69 -4.36 -2.24 -3.31
N MET A 70 -3.20 -1.67 -3.54
CA MET A 70 -1.96 -2.00 -2.84
C MET A 70 -1.21 -0.73 -2.45
N ALA A 71 -0.83 -0.60 -1.18
CA ALA A 71 0.04 0.47 -0.68
C ALA A 71 1.37 -0.14 -0.20
N TYR A 72 2.46 0.60 -0.37
CA TYR A 72 3.82 0.10 -0.10
C TYR A 72 4.84 1.25 -0.02
N ASN A 73 6.07 0.94 0.41
CA ASN A 73 7.19 1.88 0.29
C ASN A 73 8.04 1.58 -0.95
N VAL A 74 8.61 2.65 -1.49
CA VAL A 74 9.66 2.60 -2.53
C VAL A 74 10.90 3.27 -2.02
N THR A 75 12.06 2.64 -2.27
CA THR A 75 13.39 3.21 -2.10
C THR A 75 14.22 2.99 -3.35
N LYS A 76 15.18 3.87 -3.62
CA LYS A 76 16.14 3.70 -4.71
C LYS A 76 17.55 3.99 -4.23
N THR A 77 18.47 3.10 -4.50
CA THR A 77 19.84 3.16 -3.98
C THR A 77 20.82 3.86 -4.94
N THR A 78 20.46 3.95 -6.23
CA THR A 78 21.27 4.66 -7.25
C THR A 78 20.72 6.05 -7.54
N SER A 79 21.52 6.89 -8.18
CA SER A 79 21.13 8.26 -8.56
C SER A 79 20.02 8.28 -9.63
N PRO A 80 18.97 9.10 -9.47
CA PRO A 80 18.66 9.88 -8.28
C PRO A 80 18.21 8.97 -7.12
N THR A 81 18.86 9.10 -5.97
CA THR A 81 18.50 8.33 -4.76
C THR A 81 17.10 8.69 -4.30
N GLN A 82 16.32 7.68 -3.92
CA GLN A 82 15.01 7.87 -3.32
C GLN A 82 14.97 7.25 -1.92
N PHE A 83 14.67 8.07 -0.94
CA PHE A 83 14.44 7.60 0.43
C PHE A 83 13.05 6.98 0.56
N ALA A 84 12.82 6.24 1.65
CA ALA A 84 11.58 5.52 1.89
C ALA A 84 10.36 6.44 1.74
N SER A 85 9.71 6.32 0.59
CA SER A 85 8.56 7.09 0.16
C SER A 85 7.33 6.19 0.09
N LEU A 86 6.17 6.74 0.42
CA LEU A 86 4.92 6.00 0.43
C LEU A 86 4.23 6.10 -0.94
N TYR A 87 3.82 4.96 -1.47
CA TYR A 87 3.15 4.84 -2.77
C TYR A 87 1.91 3.96 -2.67
N TYR A 88 1.07 4.05 -3.69
CA TYR A 88 0.03 3.06 -3.97
C TYR A 88 -0.04 2.74 -5.46
N THR A 89 -0.58 1.58 -5.75
CA THR A 89 -0.95 1.10 -7.08
C THR A 89 -2.18 0.19 -6.96
N GLY A 90 -2.54 -0.45 -8.02
CA GLY A 90 -3.58 -1.48 -8.00
C GLY A 90 -3.86 -2.06 -9.37
N ARG A 91 -4.93 -2.83 -9.42
CA ARG A 91 -5.47 -3.42 -10.64
C ARG A 91 -6.99 -3.40 -10.64
N LEU A 92 -7.56 -3.27 -11.81
CA LEU A 92 -8.99 -3.45 -12.00
C LEU A 92 -9.33 -4.94 -12.15
N VAL A 93 -10.54 -5.30 -11.79
CA VAL A 93 -11.05 -6.68 -11.97
C VAL A 93 -11.00 -7.14 -13.42
N THR A 94 -11.05 -6.20 -14.37
CA THR A 94 -10.99 -6.44 -15.82
C THR A 94 -9.59 -6.57 -16.38
N ASP A 95 -8.57 -6.27 -15.60
CA ASP A 95 -7.18 -6.38 -16.04
C ASP A 95 -6.75 -7.85 -16.14
N ALA A 96 -5.73 -8.12 -16.93
CA ALA A 96 -5.13 -9.44 -17.01
C ALA A 96 -4.68 -9.93 -15.63
N ASN A 97 -4.89 -11.21 -15.33
CA ASN A 97 -4.50 -11.79 -14.05
C ASN A 97 -2.98 -11.67 -13.82
N GLY A 98 -2.60 -11.45 -12.57
CA GLY A 98 -1.20 -11.43 -12.14
C GLY A 98 -0.48 -10.10 -12.34
N VAL A 99 -1.15 -9.05 -12.83
CA VAL A 99 -0.51 -7.74 -13.08
C VAL A 99 -1.22 -6.61 -12.32
N MET A 100 -0.42 -5.62 -11.85
CA MET A 100 -0.89 -4.35 -11.32
C MET A 100 -0.73 -3.29 -12.41
N THR A 101 -1.84 -2.72 -12.90
CA THR A 101 -1.87 -1.93 -14.13
C THR A 101 -2.04 -0.43 -13.90
N GLN A 102 -2.43 -0.03 -12.67
CA GLN A 102 -2.85 1.36 -12.41
C GLN A 102 -1.69 2.34 -12.17
N GLY A 103 -0.46 1.92 -12.49
CA GLY A 103 0.74 2.74 -12.32
C GLY A 103 1.12 2.97 -10.85
N GLU A 104 2.24 3.63 -10.63
CA GLU A 104 2.70 4.02 -9.30
C GLU A 104 2.25 5.45 -8.98
N ASN A 105 1.64 5.63 -7.82
CA ASN A 105 1.16 6.93 -7.36
C ASN A 105 1.86 7.30 -6.05
N LEU A 106 2.62 8.40 -6.08
CA LEU A 106 3.30 8.93 -4.91
C LEU A 106 2.32 9.57 -3.92
N VAL A 107 2.43 9.21 -2.67
CA VAL A 107 1.60 9.74 -1.56
C VAL A 107 2.40 10.66 -0.66
N ALA A 108 3.61 10.24 -0.30
CA ALA A 108 4.49 11.03 0.57
C ALA A 108 5.95 10.73 0.25
N THR A 109 6.72 11.79 0.03
CA THR A 109 8.15 11.70 -0.31
C THR A 109 9.00 11.56 0.94
N GLY A 110 9.85 10.54 0.98
CA GLY A 110 10.95 10.45 1.94
C GLY A 110 12.08 11.42 1.58
N ALA A 111 12.71 12.02 2.58
CA ALA A 111 13.78 13.00 2.41
C ALA A 111 15.06 12.69 3.22
N ALA A 112 15.06 11.61 4.00
CA ALA A 112 16.20 11.23 4.81
C ALA A 112 16.37 9.71 4.94
N VAL A 113 17.60 9.26 5.19
CA VAL A 113 17.93 7.87 5.44
C VAL A 113 17.37 7.42 6.80
N GLU A 114 16.78 6.22 6.83
CA GLU A 114 16.46 5.55 8.09
C GLU A 114 17.69 4.76 8.57
N SER A 115 18.14 5.09 9.75
CA SER A 115 19.37 4.51 10.34
C SER A 115 19.13 3.63 11.57
N SER A 116 17.87 3.54 12.04
CA SER A 116 17.56 2.74 13.24
C SER A 116 17.58 1.23 12.98
N GLY A 117 17.59 0.82 11.71
CA GLY A 117 17.47 -0.59 11.32
C GLY A 117 16.08 -1.19 11.53
N ARG A 118 15.08 -0.37 11.87
CA ARG A 118 13.69 -0.77 12.07
C ARG A 118 12.75 0.18 11.34
N TRP A 119 11.90 -0.38 10.47
CA TRP A 119 11.02 0.41 9.62
C TRP A 119 9.71 -0.33 9.32
N GLY A 120 8.57 0.36 9.45
CA GLY A 120 7.30 -0.03 8.85
C GLY A 120 6.65 -1.31 9.37
N ASP A 121 6.68 -1.57 10.66
CA ASP A 121 6.13 -2.80 11.24
C ASP A 121 4.60 -2.94 11.05
N TYR A 122 3.88 -1.84 10.84
CA TYR A 122 2.40 -1.81 10.86
C TYR A 122 1.85 -0.96 9.73
N TYR A 123 1.77 -1.53 8.53
CA TYR A 123 1.04 -0.96 7.40
C TYR A 123 -0.32 -1.64 7.28
N GLN A 124 -1.32 -0.85 6.96
CA GLN A 124 -2.64 -1.39 6.72
C GLN A 124 -3.37 -0.61 5.65
N ILE A 125 -4.10 -1.33 4.81
CA ILE A 125 -5.09 -0.83 3.89
C ILE A 125 -6.44 -1.50 4.21
N THR A 126 -7.52 -0.76 4.11
CA THR A 126 -8.88 -1.23 4.27
C THR A 126 -9.80 -0.54 3.28
N VAL A 127 -10.98 -1.08 3.06
CA VAL A 127 -11.99 -0.46 2.21
C VAL A 127 -13.01 0.23 3.10
N ASP A 128 -13.43 1.43 2.70
CA ASP A 128 -14.46 2.21 3.40
C ASP A 128 -15.79 1.45 3.43
N PRO A 129 -16.33 1.13 4.61
CA PRO A 129 -17.56 0.36 4.72
C PRO A 129 -18.81 1.12 4.27
N VAL A 130 -18.71 2.42 3.97
CA VAL A 130 -19.84 3.22 3.50
C VAL A 130 -20.08 3.02 2.00
N ASP A 131 -19.00 2.97 1.22
CA ASP A 131 -19.10 2.85 -0.24
C ASP A 131 -18.58 1.53 -0.79
N ASP A 132 -17.82 0.76 0.02
CA ASP A 132 -17.14 -0.47 -0.35
C ASP A 132 -16.19 -0.30 -1.55
N CYS A 133 -15.69 0.91 -1.78
CA CYS A 133 -14.91 1.31 -2.95
C CYS A 133 -13.65 2.09 -2.62
N THR A 134 -13.71 2.94 -1.61
CA THR A 134 -12.59 3.81 -1.23
C THR A 134 -11.60 3.01 -0.39
N PHE A 135 -10.36 2.97 -0.85
CA PHE A 135 -9.25 2.36 -0.12
C PHE A 135 -8.64 3.38 0.81
N TRP A 136 -8.66 3.11 2.11
CA TRP A 136 -7.96 3.86 3.14
C TRP A 136 -6.72 3.12 3.58
N PHE A 137 -5.59 3.79 3.65
CA PHE A 137 -4.35 3.17 4.12
C PHE A 137 -3.52 4.12 4.97
N VAL A 138 -2.67 3.52 5.78
CA VAL A 138 -1.67 4.22 6.58
C VAL A 138 -0.30 3.59 6.33
N GLY A 139 0.71 4.43 6.20
CA GLY A 139 2.09 4.00 6.01
C GLY A 139 3.09 5.01 6.57
N MET A 140 4.33 4.58 6.68
CA MET A 140 5.42 5.41 7.17
C MET A 140 6.19 6.03 5.99
N TYR A 141 6.70 7.21 6.22
CA TYR A 141 7.71 7.85 5.37
C TYR A 141 8.64 8.68 6.26
N ARG A 142 9.78 9.09 5.75
CA ARG A 142 10.70 9.91 6.53
C ARG A 142 10.89 11.26 5.85
N PRO A 143 10.17 12.31 6.28
CA PRO A 143 10.37 13.65 5.72
C PRO A 143 11.78 14.14 6.04
N THR A 144 11.99 14.83 7.13
CA THR A 144 13.29 15.26 7.63
C THR A 144 13.37 14.98 9.12
N GLY A 145 14.51 14.58 9.63
CA GLY A 145 14.70 14.31 11.05
C GLY A 145 14.13 12.95 11.49
N SER A 146 12.87 12.89 11.93
CA SER A 146 12.22 11.66 12.40
C SER A 146 11.31 11.04 11.35
N TRP A 147 10.86 9.80 11.58
CA TRP A 147 9.80 9.18 10.82
C TRP A 147 8.44 9.88 11.06
N ALA A 148 7.56 9.75 10.09
CA ALA A 148 6.18 10.21 10.16
C ALA A 148 5.26 9.16 9.54
N THR A 149 3.99 9.20 9.91
CA THR A 149 2.94 8.41 9.27
C THR A 149 2.07 9.29 8.39
N ARG A 150 1.55 8.70 7.32
CA ARG A 150 0.56 9.32 6.45
C ARG A 150 -0.64 8.40 6.33
N ALA A 151 -1.81 8.89 6.69
CA ALA A 151 -3.08 8.31 6.28
C ALA A 151 -3.49 8.92 4.94
N SER A 152 -3.96 8.10 4.03
CA SER A 152 -4.40 8.54 2.71
C SER A 152 -5.47 7.62 2.16
N HIS A 153 -6.12 8.03 1.08
CA HIS A 153 -7.15 7.24 0.43
C HIS A 153 -7.07 7.40 -1.09
N PHE A 154 -7.60 6.42 -1.79
CA PHE A 154 -7.84 6.47 -3.23
C PHE A 154 -9.04 5.60 -3.60
N LYS A 155 -9.56 5.81 -4.81
CA LYS A 155 -10.67 5.05 -5.36
C LYS A 155 -10.48 4.88 -6.86
N PHE A 156 -10.77 3.69 -7.36
CA PHE A 156 -10.79 3.46 -8.80
C PHE A 156 -12.09 3.95 -9.42
N ASN A 157 -12.01 4.59 -10.59
CA ASN A 157 -13.18 5.15 -11.29
C ASN A 157 -14.26 4.11 -11.63
N TYR A 158 -13.90 2.83 -11.71
CA TYR A 158 -14.79 1.72 -11.99
C TYR A 158 -15.51 1.12 -10.79
N CYS A 159 -15.28 1.63 -9.59
CA CYS A 159 -16.08 1.22 -8.45
C CYS A 159 -17.42 1.97 -8.49
N GLY A 160 -18.37 1.47 -9.30
CA GLY A 160 -19.65 2.13 -9.59
C GLY A 160 -20.49 2.39 -8.35
N GLY A 161 -20.95 3.62 -8.22
CA GLY A 161 -21.87 4.13 -7.19
C GLY A 161 -21.93 5.64 -7.28
N THR A 162 -23.01 6.25 -6.85
CA THR A 162 -23.09 7.69 -6.58
C THR A 162 -21.88 8.11 -5.74
N ALA A 163 -21.31 9.26 -6.05
CA ALA A 163 -20.18 9.82 -5.29
C ALA A 163 -20.45 9.70 -3.78
N PRO A 164 -19.48 9.25 -2.98
CA PRO A 164 -19.67 9.11 -1.54
C PRO A 164 -20.15 10.45 -0.97
N ALA A 165 -21.08 10.39 -0.05
CA ALA A 165 -21.42 11.57 0.75
C ALA A 165 -20.12 12.05 1.42
N THR A 166 -19.84 13.34 1.30
CA THR A 166 -18.67 13.93 1.99
C THR A 166 -18.96 13.92 3.49
N TYR A 167 -18.20 13.17 4.24
CA TYR A 167 -18.24 13.21 5.70
C TYR A 167 -17.12 14.10 6.19
N THR A 168 -17.46 15.01 7.11
CA THR A 168 -16.45 15.77 7.83
C THR A 168 -16.03 14.96 9.05
N LEU A 169 -14.80 14.48 9.07
CA LEU A 169 -14.19 13.91 10.26
C LEU A 169 -13.67 15.08 11.11
N SER A 170 -14.33 15.36 12.23
CA SER A 170 -13.87 16.37 13.18
C SER A 170 -13.51 15.71 14.51
N GLY A 171 -12.38 16.12 15.06
CA GLY A 171 -11.90 15.62 16.35
C GLY A 171 -10.76 16.48 16.85
N THR A 172 -10.51 16.42 18.16
CA THR A 172 -9.36 17.09 18.78
C THR A 172 -8.37 16.04 19.22
N ILE A 173 -7.15 16.12 18.68
CA ILE A 173 -6.05 15.27 19.15
C ILE A 173 -5.41 16.01 20.34
N THR A 174 -5.40 15.34 21.48
CA THR A 174 -4.84 15.90 22.73
C THR A 174 -3.68 15.05 23.22
N THR A 175 -2.79 15.66 23.99
CA THR A 175 -1.80 14.92 24.80
C THR A 175 -2.52 14.05 25.84
N SER A 176 -1.80 13.15 26.49
CA SER A 176 -2.30 12.36 27.62
C SER A 176 -2.80 13.23 28.81
N THR A 177 -2.42 14.52 28.84
CA THR A 177 -2.86 15.51 29.83
C THR A 177 -4.02 16.36 29.35
N GLY A 178 -4.60 16.08 28.20
CA GLY A 178 -5.77 16.77 27.65
C GLY A 178 -5.48 18.08 26.91
N THR A 179 -4.22 18.45 26.71
CA THR A 179 -3.86 19.67 25.97
C THR A 179 -3.96 19.42 24.47
N ALA A 180 -4.65 20.29 23.73
CA ALA A 180 -4.76 20.17 22.27
C ALA A 180 -3.38 20.25 21.59
N LEU A 181 -3.10 19.31 20.68
CA LEU A 181 -1.89 19.34 19.85
C LEU A 181 -2.12 20.24 18.64
N SER A 182 -1.28 21.28 18.52
CA SER A 182 -1.28 22.15 17.35
C SER A 182 -0.46 21.53 16.21
N GLY A 183 -0.84 21.83 14.96
CA GLY A 183 -0.08 21.42 13.78
C GLY A 183 -0.34 19.96 13.32
N VAL A 184 -1.34 19.28 13.86
CA VAL A 184 -1.79 17.98 13.35
C VAL A 184 -2.80 18.23 12.23
N THR A 185 -2.46 17.76 11.03
CA THR A 185 -3.38 17.80 9.88
C THR A 185 -3.85 16.38 9.59
N VAL A 186 -5.15 16.17 9.57
CA VAL A 186 -5.79 14.94 9.05
C VAL A 186 -6.29 15.31 7.66
N SER A 187 -5.77 14.63 6.64
CA SER A 187 -6.15 14.85 5.25
C SER A 187 -6.48 13.53 4.58
#